data_5c0b9d1f97bb9d6efb3ccbd73319d007
#
_entry.id   5c0b9d1f97bb9d6efb3ccbd73319d007
#
_cell.length_a   1.000
_cell.length_b   1.000
_cell.length_c   1.000
_cell.angle_alpha   90.00
_cell.angle_beta   90.00
_cell.angle_gamma   90.00
#
_symmetry.space_group_name_H-M   'P 1'
#
loop_
_entity.id
_entity.type
_entity.pdbx_description
1 polymer ?
#
loop_
_entity_poly.entity_id
_entity_poly.type
_entity_poly.pdbx_seq_one_letter_code
_entity_poly.pdbx_strand_id
1 'polypeptide(L)'
;MKICIIAVNTKEQSKKNNIMKKQIFISAFCLLFGANLLAQTTATNFVTNDCNGVTHHLFDSLDAGNVIVIAWVMPCAPCATDAMPAYSAAQSFSSSHPERVHFYMADDYANTSCSSLSSWGNNNSMPNTTFFSTSDINMNDYGTHGMPKVVVLGETNHTIYFNQNESHINWIGVQTAISNALGTLSVIKEQPKRNFTLTSFPNPTKSLLNISYTIHQEKNISFSVVNILGESVLTINDNSLKTIGENKKILDISKLNSGVYFLTVSSSSSRETLKFVVSH
;
A
#
# COMPACT_ATOMS: atom_id res chain seq x y z
N MET A 1 -31.90 62.52 -40.96
CA MET A 1 -32.21 61.44 -40.00
C MET A 1 -31.49 60.09 -40.27
N LYS A 2 -30.43 60.03 -41.10
CA LYS A 2 -29.67 58.80 -41.42
C LYS A 2 -28.28 58.69 -40.69
N ILE A 3 -27.77 59.80 -40.21
CA ILE A 3 -26.40 59.84 -39.62
C ILE A 3 -26.36 59.35 -38.13
N CYS A 4 -27.47 59.46 -37.39
CA CYS A 4 -27.54 59.10 -36.03
C CYS A 4 -27.63 57.58 -35.77
N ILE A 5 -28.15 56.78 -36.70
CA ILE A 5 -28.34 55.31 -36.59
C ILE A 5 -27.03 54.59 -36.84
N ILE A 6 -26.13 55.09 -37.69
CA ILE A 6 -24.82 54.48 -37.95
C ILE A 6 -23.85 54.61 -36.72
N ALA A 7 -23.93 55.76 -36.02
CA ALA A 7 -23.09 56.01 -34.85
C ALA A 7 -23.48 55.12 -33.63
N VAL A 8 -24.77 54.81 -33.48
CA VAL A 8 -25.24 53.93 -32.41
C VAL A 8 -24.81 52.49 -32.67
N ASN A 9 -24.89 52.02 -33.90
CA ASN A 9 -24.52 50.65 -34.26
C ASN A 9 -23.01 50.37 -34.13
N THR A 10 -22.18 51.37 -34.43
CA THR A 10 -20.72 51.23 -34.28
C THR A 10 -20.27 51.24 -32.80
N LYS A 11 -20.94 51.97 -31.92
CA LYS A 11 -20.67 51.96 -30.49
C LYS A 11 -21.08 50.62 -29.84
N GLU A 12 -22.19 50.06 -30.29
CA GLU A 12 -22.68 48.76 -29.77
C GLU A 12 -21.82 47.59 -30.24
N GLN A 13 -21.38 47.59 -31.49
CA GLN A 13 -20.41 46.62 -32.03
C GLN A 13 -19.04 46.73 -31.33
N SER A 14 -18.54 47.94 -31.05
CA SER A 14 -17.29 48.15 -30.32
C SER A 14 -17.38 47.62 -28.87
N LYS A 15 -18.54 47.79 -28.23
CA LYS A 15 -18.77 47.31 -26.85
C LYS A 15 -18.85 45.77 -26.79
N LYS A 16 -19.50 45.12 -27.77
CA LYS A 16 -19.53 43.64 -27.91
C LYS A 16 -18.14 43.05 -28.19
N ASN A 17 -17.37 43.69 -29.08
CA ASN A 17 -16.01 43.22 -29.38
C ASN A 17 -15.05 43.36 -28.17
N ASN A 18 -15.20 44.40 -27.33
CA ASN A 18 -14.43 44.56 -26.13
C ASN A 18 -14.82 43.53 -25.02
N ILE A 19 -16.10 43.20 -24.92
CA ILE A 19 -16.58 42.16 -24.00
C ILE A 19 -16.07 40.77 -24.44
N MET A 20 -16.16 40.47 -25.74
CA MET A 20 -15.65 39.20 -26.30
C MET A 20 -14.12 39.07 -26.12
N LYS A 21 -13.35 40.13 -26.37
CA LYS A 21 -11.91 40.15 -26.13
C LYS A 21 -11.58 39.94 -24.64
N LYS A 22 -12.36 40.54 -23.72
CA LYS A 22 -12.18 40.39 -22.28
C LYS A 22 -12.54 38.97 -21.82
N GLN A 23 -13.56 38.31 -22.36
CA GLN A 23 -13.91 36.94 -22.09
C GLN A 23 -12.88 35.93 -22.62
N ILE A 24 -12.35 36.18 -23.84
CA ILE A 24 -11.27 35.36 -24.40
C ILE A 24 -9.99 35.47 -23.58
N PHE A 25 -9.64 36.68 -23.08
CA PHE A 25 -8.47 36.87 -22.20
C PHE A 25 -8.64 36.19 -20.84
N ILE A 26 -9.84 36.23 -20.24
CA ILE A 26 -10.11 35.57 -18.96
C ILE A 26 -10.11 34.05 -19.17
N SER A 27 -10.67 33.54 -20.27
CA SER A 27 -10.65 32.10 -20.57
C SER A 27 -9.24 31.58 -20.90
N ALA A 28 -8.41 32.35 -21.62
CA ALA A 28 -7.01 32.01 -21.90
C ALA A 28 -6.14 32.10 -20.66
N PHE A 29 -6.41 33.03 -19.74
CA PHE A 29 -5.71 33.15 -18.45
C PHE A 29 -6.04 32.00 -17.49
N CYS A 30 -7.30 31.51 -17.48
CA CYS A 30 -7.67 30.32 -16.70
C CYS A 30 -7.07 29.03 -17.27
N LEU A 31 -6.83 28.94 -18.59
CA LEU A 31 -6.16 27.78 -19.21
C LEU A 31 -4.65 27.74 -18.96
N LEU A 32 -4.04 28.88 -18.70
CA LEU A 32 -2.59 28.97 -18.39
C LEU A 32 -2.27 28.72 -16.91
N PHE A 33 -3.25 28.79 -15.99
CA PHE A 33 -3.08 28.48 -14.57
C PHE A 33 -3.56 27.07 -14.17
N GLY A 34 -3.96 26.25 -15.13
CA GLY A 34 -4.11 24.80 -14.95
C GLY A 34 -2.76 24.07 -15.00
N ALA A 35 -1.69 24.66 -14.47
CA ALA A 35 -0.51 23.91 -14.09
C ALA A 35 -0.98 22.98 -12.97
N ASN A 36 -1.28 21.72 -13.31
CA ASN A 36 -1.39 20.66 -12.32
C ASN A 36 -0.12 20.75 -11.48
N LEU A 37 -0.25 21.24 -10.26
CA LEU A 37 0.68 20.91 -9.20
C LEU A 37 0.53 19.39 -9.05
N LEU A 38 1.28 18.63 -9.83
CA LEU A 38 1.46 17.22 -9.61
C LEU A 38 2.15 17.16 -8.24
N ALA A 39 1.35 16.97 -7.19
CA ALA A 39 1.91 16.59 -5.91
C ALA A 39 2.77 15.36 -6.20
N GLN A 40 4.02 15.36 -5.73
CA GLN A 40 4.90 14.22 -5.85
C GLN A 40 4.17 13.00 -5.28
N THR A 41 3.96 11.99 -6.11
CA THR A 41 3.21 10.78 -5.74
C THR A 41 4.11 9.63 -5.35
N THR A 42 5.42 9.75 -5.64
CA THR A 42 6.43 8.73 -5.37
C THR A 42 7.56 9.29 -4.51
N ALA A 43 8.11 8.44 -3.63
CA ALA A 43 9.21 8.79 -2.75
C ALA A 43 10.52 9.03 -3.52
N THR A 44 11.40 9.86 -2.95
CA THR A 44 12.81 9.97 -3.36
C THR A 44 13.62 8.95 -2.58
N ASN A 45 14.44 8.16 -3.28
CA ASN A 45 15.29 7.15 -2.64
C ASN A 45 16.44 7.80 -1.87
N PHE A 46 16.84 7.13 -0.80
CA PHE A 46 18.08 7.43 -0.10
C PHE A 46 18.78 6.15 0.38
N VAL A 47 20.09 6.26 0.55
CA VAL A 47 20.94 5.27 1.23
C VAL A 47 21.80 6.05 2.22
N THR A 48 21.58 5.85 3.50
CA THR A 48 22.30 6.62 4.53
C THR A 48 22.35 5.88 5.86
N ASN A 49 23.25 6.29 6.74
CA ASN A 49 23.36 5.74 8.08
C ASN A 49 22.45 6.49 9.06
N ASP A 50 21.82 5.74 9.95
CA ASP A 50 21.15 6.31 11.11
C ASP A 50 22.16 6.78 12.17
N CYS A 51 21.65 7.36 13.27
CA CYS A 51 22.46 7.84 14.37
C CYS A 51 23.19 6.74 15.18
N ASN A 52 22.87 5.46 14.91
CA ASN A 52 23.57 4.30 15.49
C ASN A 52 24.59 3.70 14.52
N GLY A 53 24.74 4.27 13.31
CA GLY A 53 25.65 3.81 12.27
C GLY A 53 25.11 2.64 11.44
N VAL A 54 23.82 2.32 11.55
CA VAL A 54 23.17 1.31 10.71
C VAL A 54 22.78 1.93 9.37
N THR A 55 23.17 1.27 8.26
CA THR A 55 22.81 1.74 6.91
C THR A 55 21.38 1.36 6.57
N HIS A 56 20.61 2.34 6.11
CA HIS A 56 19.23 2.17 5.64
C HIS A 56 19.14 2.46 4.15
N HIS A 57 18.46 1.56 3.44
CA HIS A 57 18.12 1.68 2.02
C HIS A 57 16.60 1.83 1.93
N LEU A 58 16.11 3.04 1.59
CA LEU A 58 14.67 3.29 1.61
C LEU A 58 13.92 2.35 0.67
N PHE A 59 14.30 2.30 -0.61
CA PHE A 59 13.57 1.52 -1.60
C PHE A 59 13.64 0.03 -1.32
N ASP A 60 14.79 -0.52 -0.89
CA ASP A 60 14.88 -1.93 -0.49
C ASP A 60 13.92 -2.26 0.66
N SER A 61 13.76 -1.32 1.60
CA SER A 61 12.80 -1.47 2.71
C SER A 61 11.35 -1.45 2.23
N LEU A 62 10.99 -0.54 1.33
CA LEU A 62 9.65 -0.46 0.74
C LEU A 62 9.36 -1.69 -0.14
N ASP A 63 10.32 -2.15 -0.93
CA ASP A 63 10.22 -3.35 -1.77
C ASP A 63 10.07 -4.63 -0.94
N ALA A 64 10.66 -4.67 0.26
CA ALA A 64 10.44 -5.73 1.25
C ALA A 64 9.04 -5.68 1.88
N GLY A 65 8.24 -4.67 1.54
CA GLY A 65 6.87 -4.51 2.01
C GLY A 65 6.74 -3.74 3.31
N ASN A 66 7.77 -3.03 3.74
CA ASN A 66 7.68 -2.17 4.91
C ASN A 66 6.98 -0.84 4.59
N VAL A 67 6.42 -0.23 5.61
CA VAL A 67 5.87 1.12 5.58
C VAL A 67 6.78 2.02 6.39
N ILE A 68 7.26 3.09 5.79
CA ILE A 68 8.15 4.05 6.42
C ILE A 68 7.40 5.35 6.68
N VAL A 69 7.34 5.75 7.94
CA VAL A 69 6.84 7.07 8.37
C VAL A 69 8.04 7.94 8.66
N ILE A 70 8.24 9.01 7.89
CA ILE A 70 9.34 9.96 8.13
C ILE A 70 8.77 11.24 8.71
N ALA A 71 9.31 11.67 9.85
CA ALA A 71 9.02 12.96 10.45
C ALA A 71 10.30 13.81 10.47
N TRP A 72 10.29 14.94 9.74
CA TRP A 72 11.34 15.96 9.88
C TRP A 72 10.98 16.89 11.03
N VAL A 73 11.94 17.09 11.91
CA VAL A 73 11.77 17.90 13.11
C VAL A 73 12.95 18.85 13.31
N MET A 74 12.67 19.99 13.89
CA MET A 74 13.65 20.79 14.61
C MET A 74 13.43 20.49 16.10
N PRO A 75 14.46 20.15 16.90
CA PRO A 75 14.26 19.79 18.31
C PRO A 75 13.74 20.95 19.16
N CYS A 76 12.44 21.21 19.09
CA CYS A 76 11.69 22.22 19.82
C CYS A 76 10.39 21.65 20.38
N ALA A 77 9.76 22.34 21.36
CA ALA A 77 8.54 21.84 21.99
C ALA A 77 7.34 21.74 21.04
N PRO A 78 7.04 22.71 20.16
CA PRO A 78 5.95 22.58 19.19
C PRO A 78 6.13 21.38 18.25
N CYS A 79 7.35 21.11 17.77
CA CYS A 79 7.62 19.97 16.89
C CYS A 79 7.31 18.62 17.56
N ALA A 80 7.54 18.50 18.87
CA ALA A 80 7.19 17.27 19.60
C ALA A 80 5.66 17.06 19.63
N THR A 81 4.90 18.13 19.87
CA THR A 81 3.43 18.07 19.93
C THR A 81 2.83 17.62 18.59
N ASP A 82 3.33 18.17 17.50
CA ASP A 82 2.78 17.92 16.17
C ASP A 82 3.33 16.62 15.54
N ALA A 83 4.52 16.12 15.94
CA ALA A 83 5.04 14.82 15.50
C ALA A 83 4.44 13.63 16.27
N MET A 84 4.00 13.83 17.51
CA MET A 84 3.46 12.76 18.37
C MET A 84 2.27 12.01 17.76
N PRO A 85 1.29 12.62 17.07
CA PRO A 85 0.22 11.90 16.38
C PRO A 85 0.75 10.90 15.36
N ALA A 86 1.78 11.26 14.60
CA ALA A 86 2.38 10.36 13.60
C ALA A 86 3.15 9.20 14.25
N TYR A 87 3.93 9.49 15.28
CA TYR A 87 4.61 8.47 16.07
C TYR A 87 3.59 7.48 16.69
N SER A 88 2.56 7.98 17.36
CA SER A 88 1.54 7.15 18.00
C SER A 88 0.76 6.30 16.99
N ALA A 89 0.48 6.84 15.80
CA ALA A 89 -0.13 6.09 14.71
C ALA A 89 0.77 4.95 14.23
N ALA A 90 2.07 5.19 14.02
CA ALA A 90 3.02 4.14 13.63
C ALA A 90 3.12 3.04 14.70
N GLN A 91 3.22 3.41 15.99
CA GLN A 91 3.30 2.45 17.08
C GLN A 91 2.04 1.60 17.25
N SER A 92 0.86 2.09 16.81
CA SER A 92 -0.39 1.33 16.90
C SER A 92 -0.39 0.04 16.07
N PHE A 93 0.53 -0.09 15.12
CA PHE A 93 0.68 -1.27 14.27
C PHE A 93 1.69 -2.30 14.81
N SER A 94 2.41 -2.00 15.88
CA SER A 94 3.48 -2.86 16.42
C SER A 94 3.03 -4.29 16.76
N SER A 95 1.80 -4.47 17.23
CA SER A 95 1.23 -5.77 17.58
C SER A 95 0.64 -6.51 16.37
N SER A 96 -0.02 -5.78 15.46
CA SER A 96 -0.71 -6.37 14.30
C SER A 96 0.22 -6.62 13.10
N HIS A 97 1.25 -5.79 12.95
CA HIS A 97 2.22 -5.84 11.87
C HIS A 97 3.64 -5.65 12.43
N PRO A 98 4.14 -6.61 13.23
CA PRO A 98 5.45 -6.50 13.86
C PRO A 98 6.54 -6.30 12.80
N GLU A 99 7.42 -5.36 13.06
CA GLU A 99 8.58 -5.03 12.19
C GLU A 99 8.24 -4.58 10.76
N ARG A 100 6.97 -4.24 10.50
CA ARG A 100 6.51 -3.80 9.19
C ARG A 100 6.33 -2.28 9.07
N VAL A 101 6.18 -1.59 10.18
CA VAL A 101 5.99 -0.13 10.22
C VAL A 101 7.12 0.48 11.02
N HIS A 102 7.92 1.31 10.36
CA HIS A 102 9.07 1.98 10.95
C HIS A 102 8.83 3.48 11.04
N PHE A 103 9.20 4.07 12.17
CA PHE A 103 9.15 5.51 12.38
C PHE A 103 10.57 6.08 12.35
N TYR A 104 10.83 6.92 11.35
CA TYR A 104 12.08 7.63 11.12
C TYR A 104 11.92 9.10 11.53
N MET A 105 12.85 9.58 12.30
CA MET A 105 12.92 11.00 12.67
C MET A 105 14.20 11.61 12.08
N ALA A 106 14.02 12.51 11.15
CA ALA A 106 15.10 13.22 10.49
C ALA A 106 15.21 14.66 11.03
N ASP A 107 16.44 15.11 11.24
CA ASP A 107 16.73 16.52 11.51
C ASP A 107 16.48 17.35 10.25
N ASP A 108 15.84 18.49 10.36
CA ASP A 108 15.38 19.31 9.22
C ASP A 108 16.50 19.81 8.31
N TYR A 109 17.62 20.21 8.90
CA TYR A 109 18.78 20.77 8.19
C TYR A 109 20.08 19.98 8.44
N ALA A 110 20.01 18.80 9.04
CA ALA A 110 21.17 18.00 9.42
C ALA A 110 22.20 18.77 10.28
N ASN A 111 21.74 19.69 11.11
CA ASN A 111 22.57 20.55 11.96
C ASN A 111 22.46 20.23 13.46
N THR A 112 21.54 19.33 13.83
CA THR A 112 21.41 18.81 15.19
C THR A 112 22.23 17.52 15.33
N SER A 113 23.07 17.44 16.38
CA SER A 113 23.84 16.19 16.59
C SER A 113 22.94 14.99 16.86
N CYS A 114 23.35 13.80 16.45
CA CYS A 114 22.65 12.55 16.71
C CYS A 114 22.29 12.34 18.19
N SER A 115 23.21 12.68 19.10
CA SER A 115 22.98 12.57 20.54
C SER A 115 21.90 13.53 21.03
N SER A 116 21.85 14.76 20.48
CA SER A 116 20.83 15.76 20.83
C SER A 116 19.46 15.38 20.27
N LEU A 117 19.41 14.92 19.02
CA LEU A 117 18.17 14.53 18.36
C LEU A 117 17.55 13.30 19.05
N SER A 118 18.34 12.27 19.33
CA SER A 118 17.85 11.06 20.00
C SER A 118 17.42 11.33 21.46
N SER A 119 18.18 12.16 22.19
CA SER A 119 17.79 12.58 23.53
C SER A 119 16.49 13.36 23.53
N TRP A 120 16.30 14.27 22.55
CA TRP A 120 15.07 15.01 22.40
C TRP A 120 13.87 14.11 22.10
N GLY A 121 14.01 13.16 21.17
CA GLY A 121 12.94 12.21 20.83
C GLY A 121 12.55 11.33 22.02
N ASN A 122 13.53 10.79 22.74
CA ASN A 122 13.31 9.97 23.94
C ASN A 122 12.63 10.75 25.07
N ASN A 123 13.07 11.98 25.32
CA ASN A 123 12.49 12.86 26.36
C ASN A 123 11.05 13.28 26.01
N ASN A 124 10.67 13.26 24.73
CA ASN A 124 9.31 13.52 24.28
C ASN A 124 8.50 12.22 24.07
N SER A 125 8.86 11.12 24.72
CA SER A 125 8.15 9.83 24.72
C SER A 125 8.05 9.16 23.34
N MET A 126 9.08 9.28 22.50
CA MET A 126 9.20 8.63 21.21
C MET A 126 10.41 7.66 21.15
N PRO A 127 10.49 6.64 22.05
CA PRO A 127 11.70 5.79 22.21
C PRO A 127 11.94 4.83 21.03
N ASN A 128 10.87 4.34 20.36
CA ASN A 128 10.99 3.38 19.26
C ASN A 128 11.13 4.13 17.92
N THR A 129 12.18 4.94 17.80
CA THR A 129 12.43 5.82 16.66
C THR A 129 13.81 5.57 16.10
N THR A 130 13.93 5.47 14.77
CA THR A 130 15.22 5.51 14.09
C THR A 130 15.56 6.97 13.78
N PHE A 131 16.66 7.47 14.31
CA PHE A 131 17.05 8.87 14.21
C PHE A 131 18.08 9.10 13.11
N PHE A 132 17.92 10.19 12.35
CA PHE A 132 18.81 10.58 11.27
C PHE A 132 19.18 12.07 11.37
N SER A 133 20.47 12.35 11.40
CA SER A 133 21.03 13.70 11.28
C SER A 133 21.89 13.74 10.03
N THR A 134 21.24 13.78 8.87
CA THR A 134 21.88 13.72 7.54
C THR A 134 21.09 14.53 6.52
N SER A 135 21.79 15.12 5.55
CA SER A 135 21.19 15.82 4.42
C SER A 135 20.65 14.89 3.33
N ASP A 136 20.91 13.59 3.42
CA ASP A 136 20.49 12.60 2.42
C ASP A 136 18.98 12.37 2.46
N ILE A 137 18.33 12.64 3.61
CA ILE A 137 16.88 12.57 3.78
C ILE A 137 16.32 13.99 3.72
N ASN A 138 16.08 14.49 2.51
CA ASN A 138 15.77 15.89 2.28
C ASN A 138 14.24 16.12 2.27
N MET A 139 13.76 16.98 3.18
CA MET A 139 12.36 17.38 3.26
C MET A 139 11.85 18.06 1.98
N ASN A 140 12.73 18.77 1.23
CA ASN A 140 12.37 19.45 -0.02
C ASN A 140 11.93 18.50 -1.13
N ASP A 141 12.35 17.24 -1.09
CA ASP A 141 11.93 16.23 -2.02
C ASP A 141 10.43 15.90 -1.90
N TYR A 142 9.80 16.39 -0.85
CA TYR A 142 8.37 16.16 -0.55
C TYR A 142 7.55 17.47 -0.59
N GLY A 143 8.05 18.50 -1.26
CA GLY A 143 7.33 19.75 -1.53
C GLY A 143 7.51 20.82 -0.45
N THR A 144 6.44 21.53 -0.09
CA THR A 144 6.54 22.71 0.79
C THR A 144 7.14 22.40 2.14
N HIS A 145 7.98 23.34 2.61
CA HIS A 145 8.54 23.33 3.97
C HIS A 145 7.46 23.55 5.02
N GLY A 146 7.66 23.02 6.20
CA GLY A 146 6.84 23.21 7.39
C GLY A 146 7.33 22.25 8.47
N MET A 147 7.33 22.69 9.73
CA MET A 147 7.92 21.93 10.83
C MET A 147 6.92 21.67 11.94
N PRO A 148 6.74 20.39 12.28
CA PRO A 148 7.25 19.19 11.63
C PRO A 148 6.62 18.95 10.28
N LYS A 149 7.27 18.15 9.43
CA LYS A 149 6.70 17.55 8.22
C LYS A 149 6.63 16.05 8.41
N VAL A 150 5.54 15.42 7.97
CA VAL A 150 5.38 13.98 8.02
C VAL A 150 4.98 13.43 6.66
N VAL A 151 5.64 12.36 6.24
CA VAL A 151 5.24 11.54 5.10
C VAL A 151 5.05 10.09 5.51
N VAL A 152 4.14 9.37 4.83
CA VAL A 152 3.98 7.92 4.93
C VAL A 152 4.26 7.34 3.56
N LEU A 153 5.21 6.42 3.48
CA LEU A 153 5.71 5.78 2.28
C LEU A 153 5.45 4.28 2.31
N GLY A 154 5.09 3.70 1.19
CA GLY A 154 4.83 2.28 1.10
C GLY A 154 4.81 1.76 -0.33
N GLU A 155 4.66 0.44 -0.46
CA GLU A 155 4.59 -0.31 -1.71
C GLU A 155 5.88 -0.33 -2.56
N THR A 156 5.95 -1.27 -3.49
CA THR A 156 7.07 -1.45 -4.42
C THR A 156 7.15 -0.38 -5.51
N ASN A 157 6.09 0.40 -5.72
CA ASN A 157 6.08 1.61 -6.55
C ASN A 157 6.39 2.88 -5.75
N HIS A 158 6.77 2.72 -4.47
CA HIS A 158 7.27 3.77 -3.58
C HIS A 158 6.28 4.94 -3.40
N THR A 159 4.99 4.61 -3.26
CA THR A 159 3.90 5.59 -3.16
C THR A 159 3.93 6.41 -1.88
N ILE A 160 3.64 7.70 -2.00
CA ILE A 160 3.41 8.61 -0.87
C ILE A 160 1.91 8.57 -0.51
N TYR A 161 1.59 8.02 0.66
CA TYR A 161 0.22 7.90 1.18
C TYR A 161 -0.22 9.08 2.04
N PHE A 162 0.75 9.81 2.61
CA PHE A 162 0.53 10.97 3.44
C PHE A 162 1.68 11.96 3.26
N ASN A 163 1.38 13.26 3.20
CA ASN A 163 2.37 14.32 3.10
C ASN A 163 1.77 15.60 3.65
N GLN A 164 2.02 15.90 4.91
CA GLN A 164 1.47 17.07 5.60
C GLN A 164 2.48 17.73 6.51
N ASN A 165 2.23 18.98 6.82
CA ASN A 165 3.05 19.83 7.68
C ASN A 165 2.27 20.27 8.91
N GLU A 166 2.96 20.48 10.03
CA GLU A 166 2.48 21.21 11.23
C GLU A 166 1.11 20.69 11.74
N SER A 167 0.20 21.56 12.05
CA SER A 167 -1.14 21.24 12.60
C SER A 167 -2.03 20.37 11.69
N HIS A 168 -1.62 20.13 10.45
CA HIS A 168 -2.31 19.21 9.53
C HIS A 168 -1.92 17.75 9.77
N ILE A 169 -0.88 17.50 10.56
CA ILE A 169 -0.47 16.16 10.97
C ILE A 169 -1.44 15.69 12.06
N ASN A 170 -2.21 14.64 11.75
CA ASN A 170 -3.17 14.09 12.70
C ASN A 170 -3.11 12.55 12.71
N TRP A 171 -3.44 11.98 13.86
CA TRP A 171 -3.35 10.52 14.09
C TRP A 171 -4.19 9.70 13.09
N ILE A 172 -5.45 10.12 12.82
CA ILE A 172 -6.36 9.39 11.92
C ILE A 172 -5.83 9.38 10.49
N GLY A 173 -5.33 10.51 9.99
CA GLY A 173 -4.77 10.63 8.65
C GLY A 173 -3.54 9.74 8.46
N VAL A 174 -2.61 9.76 9.42
CA VAL A 174 -1.39 8.93 9.38
C VAL A 174 -1.74 7.45 9.53
N GLN A 175 -2.61 7.08 10.47
CA GLN A 175 -3.07 5.70 10.66
C GLN A 175 -3.76 5.15 9.41
N THR A 176 -4.62 5.94 8.78
CA THR A 176 -5.30 5.56 7.53
C THR A 176 -4.29 5.36 6.40
N ALA A 177 -3.30 6.25 6.28
CA ALA A 177 -2.25 6.14 5.28
C ALA A 177 -1.40 4.87 5.47
N ILE A 178 -1.01 4.56 6.71
CA ILE A 178 -0.29 3.32 7.03
C ILE A 178 -1.17 2.10 6.71
N SER A 179 -2.45 2.12 7.10
CA SER A 179 -3.38 1.02 6.80
C SER A 179 -3.53 0.79 5.29
N ASN A 180 -3.62 1.86 4.50
CA ASN A 180 -3.70 1.78 3.05
C ASN A 180 -2.40 1.22 2.46
N ALA A 181 -1.24 1.70 2.91
CA ALA A 181 0.06 1.20 2.49
C ALA A 181 0.26 -0.29 2.82
N LEU A 182 -0.18 -0.73 4.00
CA LEU A 182 -0.18 -2.15 4.41
C LEU A 182 -1.23 -2.96 3.66
N GLY A 183 -2.40 -2.39 3.37
CA GLY A 183 -3.53 -3.06 2.71
C GLY A 183 -3.26 -3.36 1.24
N THR A 184 -2.61 -2.46 0.53
CA THR A 184 -2.18 -2.66 -0.86
C THR A 184 -1.09 -3.74 -0.95
N LEU A 185 -0.20 -3.84 0.05
CA LEU A 185 0.76 -4.94 0.17
C LEU A 185 0.08 -6.29 0.50
N SER A 186 -1.11 -6.27 1.10
CA SER A 186 -1.92 -7.49 1.24
C SER A 186 -2.51 -7.97 -0.09
N VAL A 187 -2.53 -7.12 -1.13
CA VAL A 187 -2.93 -7.46 -2.51
C VAL A 187 -1.72 -7.84 -3.37
N ILE A 188 -0.50 -7.41 -3.03
CA ILE A 188 0.73 -8.08 -3.45
C ILE A 188 1.02 -9.21 -2.43
N LYS A 189 0.07 -10.11 -2.20
CA LYS A 189 0.45 -11.48 -2.25
C LYS A 189 1.20 -11.58 -3.57
N GLU A 190 2.51 -11.81 -3.57
CA GLU A 190 3.06 -12.76 -4.53
C GLU A 190 1.95 -13.80 -4.60
N GLN A 191 1.27 -13.85 -5.72
CA GLN A 191 0.51 -15.06 -6.02
C GLN A 191 1.61 -16.09 -5.87
N PRO A 192 1.62 -16.93 -4.82
CA PRO A 192 2.60 -18.00 -4.71
C PRO A 192 2.50 -18.60 -6.09
N LYS A 193 3.59 -18.47 -6.90
CA LYS A 193 3.68 -18.97 -8.27
C LYS A 193 2.80 -20.17 -8.27
N ARG A 194 1.55 -20.07 -8.80
CA ARG A 194 0.51 -21.07 -8.51
C ARG A 194 1.11 -22.36 -8.97
N ASN A 195 1.71 -23.08 -8.04
CA ASN A 195 2.36 -24.35 -8.34
C ASN A 195 1.29 -25.39 -8.70
N PHE A 196 0.02 -24.97 -8.50
CA PHE A 196 -1.16 -25.72 -8.89
C PHE A 196 -2.20 -24.81 -9.52
N THR A 197 -2.80 -25.25 -10.62
CA THR A 197 -4.14 -24.82 -11.02
C THR A 197 -5.07 -25.93 -10.59
N LEU A 198 -6.06 -25.66 -9.74
CA LEU A 198 -6.96 -26.66 -9.18
C LEU A 198 -8.39 -26.37 -9.61
N THR A 199 -9.03 -27.37 -10.22
CA THR A 199 -10.44 -27.33 -10.60
C THR A 199 -11.14 -28.62 -10.18
N SER A 200 -12.45 -28.56 -9.93
CA SER A 200 -13.24 -29.73 -9.63
C SER A 200 -14.60 -29.70 -10.34
N PHE A 201 -15.07 -30.85 -10.74
CA PHE A 201 -16.38 -31.00 -11.38
C PHE A 201 -16.95 -32.46 -11.21
N PRO A 202 -18.26 -32.62 -11.22
CA PRO A 202 -19.27 -31.57 -11.15
C PRO A 202 -19.32 -30.91 -9.79
N ASN A 203 -19.89 -29.71 -9.73
CA ASN A 203 -20.15 -29.01 -8.48
C ASN A 203 -21.51 -28.28 -8.63
N PRO A 204 -22.60 -28.70 -7.95
CA PRO A 204 -22.68 -29.76 -6.96
C PRO A 204 -22.41 -31.17 -7.50
N THR A 205 -22.00 -32.06 -6.60
CA THR A 205 -21.68 -33.46 -6.90
C THR A 205 -22.45 -34.41 -5.99
N LYS A 206 -22.66 -35.65 -6.42
CA LYS A 206 -23.41 -36.69 -5.65
C LYS A 206 -22.49 -37.77 -5.07
N SER A 207 -21.57 -38.28 -5.86
CA SER A 207 -20.78 -39.46 -5.47
C SER A 207 -19.32 -39.37 -5.87
N LEU A 208 -19.01 -38.83 -7.04
CA LEU A 208 -17.66 -38.72 -7.56
C LEU A 208 -17.32 -37.26 -7.85
N LEU A 209 -16.17 -36.81 -7.35
CA LEU A 209 -15.60 -35.50 -7.62
C LEU A 209 -14.35 -35.68 -8.47
N ASN A 210 -14.40 -35.20 -9.72
CA ASN A 210 -13.23 -35.17 -10.57
C ASN A 210 -12.42 -33.90 -10.22
N ILE A 211 -11.13 -34.11 -10.05
CA ILE A 211 -10.18 -33.04 -9.76
C ILE A 211 -9.19 -32.98 -10.91
N SER A 212 -9.00 -31.79 -11.48
CA SER A 212 -7.89 -31.52 -12.41
C SER A 212 -6.95 -30.51 -11.76
N TYR A 213 -5.65 -30.78 -11.78
CA TYR A 213 -4.63 -29.93 -11.21
C TYR A 213 -3.37 -29.95 -12.07
N THR A 214 -2.72 -28.78 -12.18
CA THR A 214 -1.47 -28.64 -12.93
C THR A 214 -0.31 -28.43 -11.97
N ILE A 215 0.75 -29.22 -12.12
CA ILE A 215 1.99 -29.06 -11.35
C ILE A 215 3.16 -28.69 -12.26
N HIS A 216 4.07 -27.85 -11.74
CA HIS A 216 5.22 -27.34 -12.48
C HIS A 216 6.55 -28.02 -12.10
N GLN A 217 6.51 -28.89 -11.09
CA GLN A 217 7.66 -29.69 -10.65
C GLN A 217 7.16 -31.04 -10.15
N GLU A 218 7.93 -32.11 -10.36
CA GLU A 218 7.60 -33.43 -9.82
C GLU A 218 7.52 -33.40 -8.30
N LYS A 219 6.39 -33.82 -7.71
CA LYS A 219 6.13 -33.77 -6.28
C LYS A 219 5.14 -34.85 -5.83
N ASN A 220 5.23 -35.20 -4.57
CA ASN A 220 4.20 -35.97 -3.88
C ASN A 220 3.03 -35.03 -3.56
N ILE A 221 1.82 -35.48 -3.84
CA ILE A 221 0.60 -34.70 -3.68
C ILE A 221 -0.31 -35.40 -2.65
N SER A 222 -0.84 -34.64 -1.70
CA SER A 222 -1.85 -35.08 -0.76
C SER A 222 -3.16 -34.33 -0.99
N PHE A 223 -4.27 -35.03 -0.75
CA PHE A 223 -5.62 -34.49 -0.84
C PHE A 223 -6.28 -34.63 0.52
N SER A 224 -6.89 -33.57 1.01
CA SER A 224 -7.71 -33.59 2.21
C SER A 224 -9.02 -32.88 1.98
N VAL A 225 -10.10 -33.42 2.53
CA VAL A 225 -11.43 -32.82 2.51
C VAL A 225 -11.84 -32.52 3.94
N VAL A 226 -12.26 -31.30 4.20
CA VAL A 226 -12.80 -30.89 5.50
C VAL A 226 -14.23 -30.37 5.35
N ASN A 227 -15.03 -30.53 6.40
CA ASN A 227 -16.36 -29.93 6.48
C ASN A 227 -16.28 -28.44 6.90
N ILE A 228 -17.44 -27.78 7.06
CA ILE A 228 -17.53 -26.38 7.47
C ILE A 228 -17.02 -26.11 8.91
N LEU A 229 -16.89 -27.15 9.74
CA LEU A 229 -16.36 -27.06 11.10
C LEU A 229 -14.84 -27.27 11.13
N GLY A 230 -14.20 -27.55 9.97
CA GLY A 230 -12.78 -27.84 9.87
C GLY A 230 -12.40 -29.30 10.18
N GLU A 231 -13.37 -30.19 10.39
CA GLU A 231 -13.10 -31.60 10.64
C GLU A 231 -12.71 -32.30 9.34
N SER A 232 -11.62 -33.10 9.39
CA SER A 232 -11.16 -33.87 8.25
C SER A 232 -12.09 -35.10 8.02
N VAL A 233 -12.74 -35.11 6.87
CA VAL A 233 -13.68 -36.19 6.48
C VAL A 233 -13.08 -37.16 5.46
N LEU A 234 -12.01 -36.76 4.76
CA LEU A 234 -11.28 -37.60 3.82
C LEU A 234 -9.84 -37.12 3.71
N THR A 235 -8.89 -38.06 3.78
CA THR A 235 -7.47 -37.78 3.53
C THR A 235 -6.89 -38.85 2.65
N ILE A 236 -6.22 -38.47 1.57
CA ILE A 236 -5.54 -39.36 0.64
C ILE A 236 -4.09 -38.86 0.47
N ASN A 237 -3.16 -39.63 0.94
CA ASN A 237 -1.74 -39.42 0.70
C ASN A 237 -1.34 -40.22 -0.55
N ASP A 238 -1.16 -39.50 -1.65
CA ASP A 238 -0.71 -40.11 -2.90
C ASP A 238 0.82 -39.97 -2.96
N ASN A 239 1.50 -41.04 -2.50
CA ASN A 239 2.96 -41.09 -2.43
C ASN A 239 3.61 -41.33 -3.81
N SER A 240 2.86 -41.41 -4.90
CA SER A 240 3.43 -41.48 -6.25
C SER A 240 3.88 -40.09 -6.71
N LEU A 241 5.08 -40.02 -7.26
CA LEU A 241 5.56 -38.83 -7.95
C LEU A 241 4.61 -38.51 -9.12
N LYS A 242 4.11 -37.29 -9.15
CA LYS A 242 3.27 -36.79 -10.24
C LYS A 242 4.13 -36.12 -11.29
N THR A 243 3.83 -36.36 -12.55
CA THR A 243 4.53 -35.73 -13.68
C THR A 243 4.16 -34.28 -13.83
N ILE A 244 5.10 -33.49 -14.34
CA ILE A 244 4.87 -32.08 -14.68
C ILE A 244 3.72 -31.99 -15.69
N GLY A 245 2.85 -31.01 -15.53
CA GLY A 245 1.69 -30.75 -16.37
C GLY A 245 0.36 -31.04 -15.70
N GLU A 246 -0.67 -31.27 -16.51
CA GLU A 246 -2.03 -31.53 -16.05
C GLU A 246 -2.14 -32.95 -15.52
N ASN A 247 -2.68 -33.11 -14.32
CA ASN A 247 -2.97 -34.38 -13.65
C ASN A 247 -4.45 -34.41 -13.26
N LYS A 248 -5.00 -35.63 -13.20
CA LYS A 248 -6.41 -35.85 -12.83
C LYS A 248 -6.50 -36.84 -11.69
N LYS A 249 -7.45 -36.60 -10.78
CA LYS A 249 -7.79 -37.51 -9.68
C LYS A 249 -9.31 -37.58 -9.52
N ILE A 250 -9.83 -38.74 -9.22
CA ILE A 250 -11.24 -38.91 -8.88
C ILE A 250 -11.32 -39.26 -7.39
N LEU A 251 -12.13 -38.50 -6.66
CA LEU A 251 -12.44 -38.75 -5.26
C LEU A 251 -13.84 -39.36 -5.15
N ASP A 252 -13.93 -40.47 -4.45
CA ASP A 252 -15.22 -41.04 -4.04
C ASP A 252 -15.68 -40.32 -2.77
N ILE A 253 -16.75 -39.55 -2.90
CA ILE A 253 -17.38 -38.77 -1.85
C ILE A 253 -18.80 -39.25 -1.53
N SER A 254 -19.17 -40.44 -2.00
CA SER A 254 -20.51 -41.02 -1.83
C SER A 254 -20.94 -41.20 -0.36
N LYS A 255 -19.95 -41.25 0.56
CA LYS A 255 -20.17 -41.39 2.00
C LYS A 255 -20.33 -40.05 2.74
N LEU A 256 -20.13 -38.91 2.07
CA LEU A 256 -20.30 -37.60 2.65
C LEU A 256 -21.77 -37.20 2.63
N ASN A 257 -22.26 -36.59 3.70
CA ASN A 257 -23.60 -36.03 3.75
C ASN A 257 -23.74 -34.80 2.84
N SER A 258 -24.97 -34.48 2.41
CA SER A 258 -25.22 -33.22 1.69
C SER A 258 -24.72 -32.04 2.49
N GLY A 259 -23.93 -31.18 1.86
CA GLY A 259 -23.31 -30.06 2.56
C GLY A 259 -22.19 -29.38 1.77
N VAL A 260 -21.55 -28.38 2.39
CA VAL A 260 -20.39 -27.64 1.86
C VAL A 260 -19.12 -28.25 2.40
N TYR A 261 -18.16 -28.46 1.53
CA TYR A 261 -16.86 -29.03 1.85
C TYR A 261 -15.73 -28.23 1.19
N PHE A 262 -14.54 -28.34 1.76
CA PHE A 262 -13.32 -27.73 1.22
C PHE A 262 -12.31 -28.83 0.90
N LEU A 263 -11.94 -28.92 -0.37
CA LEU A 263 -10.85 -29.77 -0.83
C LEU A 263 -9.55 -29.00 -0.81
N THR A 264 -8.58 -29.51 -0.11
CA THR A 264 -7.20 -29.00 -0.10
C THR A 264 -6.29 -29.98 -0.82
N VAL A 265 -5.54 -29.49 -1.79
CA VAL A 265 -4.46 -30.22 -2.46
C VAL A 265 -3.14 -29.58 -2.02
N SER A 266 -2.24 -30.39 -1.49
CA SER A 266 -0.97 -29.92 -0.94
C SER A 266 0.21 -30.75 -1.40
N SER A 267 1.35 -30.08 -1.52
CA SER A 267 2.67 -30.67 -1.69
C SER A 267 3.60 -30.16 -0.59
N SER A 268 4.87 -30.55 -0.61
CA SER A 268 5.87 -30.09 0.34
C SER A 268 6.04 -28.55 0.40
N SER A 269 5.67 -27.80 -0.65
CA SER A 269 5.93 -26.37 -0.77
C SER A 269 4.73 -25.53 -1.22
N SER A 270 3.56 -26.15 -1.43
CA SER A 270 2.40 -25.43 -1.97
C SER A 270 1.10 -26.06 -1.50
N ARG A 271 0.07 -25.25 -1.31
CA ARG A 271 -1.27 -25.68 -0.92
C ARG A 271 -2.30 -24.83 -1.68
N GLU A 272 -3.33 -25.51 -2.23
CA GLU A 272 -4.49 -24.88 -2.83
C GLU A 272 -5.76 -25.49 -2.26
N THR A 273 -6.78 -24.67 -2.07
CA THR A 273 -8.07 -25.11 -1.51
C THR A 273 -9.20 -24.60 -2.40
N LEU A 274 -10.16 -25.46 -2.68
CA LEU A 274 -11.39 -25.11 -3.36
C LEU A 274 -12.63 -25.60 -2.60
N LYS A 275 -13.73 -24.87 -2.74
CA LYS A 275 -15.03 -25.22 -2.18
C LYS A 275 -15.82 -26.06 -3.17
N PHE A 276 -16.48 -27.12 -2.69
CA PHE A 276 -17.46 -27.88 -3.45
C PHE A 276 -18.69 -28.21 -2.60
N VAL A 277 -19.76 -28.61 -3.26
CA VAL A 277 -21.05 -28.91 -2.63
C VAL A 277 -21.42 -30.37 -2.94
N VAL A 278 -21.78 -31.10 -1.90
CA VAL A 278 -22.38 -32.42 -2.02
C VAL A 278 -23.90 -32.29 -1.93
N SER A 279 -24.64 -32.88 -2.87
CA SER A 279 -26.12 -32.84 -2.92
C SER A 279 -26.65 -34.17 -3.37
N HIS A 280 -27.17 -34.94 -2.44
CA HIS A 280 -27.87 -36.20 -2.71
C HIS A 280 -29.35 -35.98 -2.99
#